data_b5b8cc88cfb19d4c035f10852fec8733
#
_entry.id   b5b8cc88cfb19d4c035f10852fec8733
#
_cell.length_a   1.000
_cell.length_b   1.000
_cell.length_c   1.000
_cell.angle_alpha   90.00
_cell.angle_beta   90.00
_cell.angle_gamma   90.00
#
_symmetry.space_group_name_H-M   'P 1'
#
loop_
_entity.id
_entity.type
_entity.pdbx_description
1 polymer ?
#
loop_
_entity_poly.entity_id
_entity_poly.type
_entity_poly.pdbx_seq_one_letter_code
_entity_poly.pdbx_strand_id
1 'polypeptide(L)'
;VVHRRAYTRLLKSITLIEASEQRAVFLSFLLIFLLMAVYYMLRPVRDAMASDWSNTEISVLWNIQFFLSLIFVALYGTAVSLFKFKNLVPLVYGFFAASFLIFYFTSQLVFSPGLVDKSFYLWVSLFSLFHVSVFWSLMADLFSKEQSKRLFGFIYMGASAGAIVGPLVAAIAVNLLDSDALMFAASLMMLLPLLIVVYLQPLKVTALGNENQSVDLTHYKVGGNPLQGFKSFFSSPFLLAIALFLLLYTAISSFAYFEQTNLLRGFDRDRRTEILALLALVVNVLTFLLGFLATGRLATKWGMPVTLALIPLFMGAALVVLTFAPMLTILLALQVARQAGNYGITRPAREMLFTAVPRESRFKSKPVVDVAIYRGGDAIWGSAFALLTDGVGLGMAAMAGTGAVIAAIWAANGAALGVAFERKTSFPASDSLAEGFGDER
;
A
#
# COMPACT_ATOMS: atom_id res chain seq x y z
N VAL A 1 3.30 -42.58 3.86
CA VAL A 1 1.87 -42.36 4.26
C VAL A 1 1.80 -41.77 5.68
N VAL A 2 2.59 -42.26 6.65
CA VAL A 2 2.59 -41.80 8.06
C VAL A 2 3.04 -40.34 8.20
N HIS A 3 4.11 -39.92 7.52
CA HIS A 3 4.59 -38.53 7.54
C HIS A 3 3.56 -37.52 6.95
N ARG A 4 2.81 -37.93 5.93
CA ARG A 4 1.76 -37.09 5.33
C ARG A 4 0.58 -36.85 6.30
N ARG A 5 0.22 -37.85 7.10
CA ARG A 5 -0.86 -37.74 8.11
C ARG A 5 -0.46 -36.89 9.32
N ALA A 6 0.79 -36.97 9.77
CA ALA A 6 1.30 -36.15 10.87
C ALA A 6 1.38 -34.66 10.46
N TYR A 7 1.91 -34.36 9.26
CA TYR A 7 1.98 -33.02 8.71
C TYR A 7 0.59 -32.38 8.54
N THR A 8 -0.39 -33.16 8.04
CA THR A 8 -1.79 -32.68 7.89
C THR A 8 -2.47 -32.40 9.22
N ARG A 9 -2.16 -33.17 10.28
CA ARG A 9 -2.68 -32.92 11.63
C ARG A 9 -2.07 -31.67 12.26
N LEU A 10 -0.78 -31.46 12.09
CA LEU A 10 -0.07 -30.27 12.58
C LEU A 10 -0.57 -28.99 11.90
N LEU A 11 -0.76 -29.02 10.57
CA LEU A 11 -1.36 -27.91 9.83
C LEU A 11 -2.80 -27.64 10.27
N LYS A 12 -3.61 -28.66 10.50
CA LYS A 12 -5.00 -28.50 10.99
C LYS A 12 -5.06 -27.84 12.37
N SER A 13 -4.11 -28.13 13.27
CA SER A 13 -4.11 -27.56 14.61
C SER A 13 -3.67 -26.08 14.64
N ILE A 14 -2.87 -25.65 13.67
CA ILE A 14 -2.30 -24.30 13.62
C ILE A 14 -3.06 -23.37 12.67
N THR A 15 -3.59 -23.87 11.54
CA THR A 15 -4.08 -23.02 10.45
C THR A 15 -5.55 -23.14 10.12
N LEU A 16 -6.29 -24.06 10.73
CA LEU A 16 -7.71 -24.36 10.42
C LEU A 16 -7.98 -24.68 8.92
N ILE A 17 -6.97 -25.13 8.18
CA ILE A 17 -7.06 -25.47 6.74
C ILE A 17 -7.56 -26.91 6.59
N GLU A 18 -8.62 -27.13 5.83
CA GLU A 18 -9.12 -28.45 5.50
C GLU A 18 -8.28 -29.14 4.42
N ALA A 19 -8.30 -30.47 4.40
CA ALA A 19 -7.48 -31.26 3.45
C ALA A 19 -7.82 -30.95 1.98
N SER A 20 -9.09 -30.70 1.66
CA SER A 20 -9.57 -30.30 0.34
C SER A 20 -9.07 -28.90 -0.07
N GLU A 21 -8.93 -27.98 0.89
CA GLU A 21 -8.58 -26.58 0.65
C GLU A 21 -7.06 -26.34 0.47
N GLN A 22 -6.21 -27.27 0.94
CA GLN A 22 -4.75 -27.10 1.01
C GLN A 22 -4.12 -26.62 -0.28
N ARG A 23 -4.52 -27.20 -1.42
CA ARG A 23 -3.97 -26.82 -2.74
C ARG A 23 -4.35 -25.38 -3.11
N ALA A 24 -5.62 -25.02 -2.94
CA ALA A 24 -6.10 -23.69 -3.26
C ALA A 24 -5.44 -22.63 -2.36
N VAL A 25 -5.33 -22.89 -1.07
CA VAL A 25 -4.70 -21.99 -0.09
C VAL A 25 -3.20 -21.82 -0.37
N PHE A 26 -2.47 -22.90 -0.64
CA PHE A 26 -1.04 -22.83 -0.95
C PHE A 26 -0.77 -22.08 -2.26
N LEU A 27 -1.55 -22.35 -3.32
CA LEU A 27 -1.43 -21.62 -4.60
C LEU A 27 -1.79 -20.13 -4.43
N SER A 28 -2.78 -19.80 -3.60
CA SER A 28 -3.13 -18.41 -3.28
C SER A 28 -2.02 -17.70 -2.50
N PHE A 29 -1.43 -18.39 -1.52
CA PHE A 29 -0.24 -17.91 -0.81
C PHE A 29 0.92 -17.64 -1.78
N LEU A 30 1.22 -18.60 -2.65
CA LEU A 30 2.32 -18.48 -3.62
C LEU A 30 2.05 -17.36 -4.64
N LEU A 31 0.80 -17.19 -5.06
CA LEU A 31 0.39 -16.13 -5.99
C LEU A 31 0.70 -14.75 -5.40
N ILE A 32 0.21 -14.46 -4.19
CA ILE A 32 0.47 -13.15 -3.56
C ILE A 32 1.94 -12.97 -3.18
N PHE A 33 2.61 -14.03 -2.76
CA PHE A 33 4.05 -14.02 -2.52
C PHE A 33 4.82 -13.55 -3.76
N LEU A 34 4.56 -14.13 -4.93
CA LEU A 34 5.24 -13.77 -6.18
C LEU A 34 4.89 -12.33 -6.61
N LEU A 35 3.63 -11.93 -6.54
CA LEU A 35 3.22 -10.57 -6.89
C LEU A 35 3.91 -9.52 -6.03
N MET A 36 4.01 -9.76 -4.72
CA MET A 36 4.70 -8.86 -3.80
C MET A 36 6.22 -8.90 -4.00
N ALA A 37 6.79 -10.10 -4.23
CA ALA A 37 8.23 -10.22 -4.50
C ALA A 37 8.62 -9.45 -5.76
N VAL A 38 7.88 -9.60 -6.87
CA VAL A 38 8.10 -8.85 -8.11
C VAL A 38 8.00 -7.34 -7.88
N TYR A 39 6.93 -6.89 -7.22
CA TYR A 39 6.76 -5.46 -6.95
C TYR A 39 7.92 -4.89 -6.12
N TYR A 40 8.30 -5.56 -5.04
CA TYR A 40 9.38 -5.10 -4.17
C TYR A 40 10.79 -5.32 -4.75
N MET A 41 10.92 -6.11 -5.81
CA MET A 41 12.14 -6.20 -6.61
C MET A 41 12.24 -5.01 -7.60
N LEU A 42 11.13 -4.61 -8.24
CA LEU A 42 11.10 -3.49 -9.19
C LEU A 42 11.10 -2.11 -8.52
N ARG A 43 10.55 -2.00 -7.33
CA ARG A 43 10.42 -0.71 -6.63
C ARG A 43 11.77 -0.02 -6.36
N PRO A 44 12.81 -0.67 -5.84
CA PRO A 44 14.13 -0.07 -5.66
C PRO A 44 14.75 0.42 -6.98
N VAL A 45 14.60 -0.34 -8.07
CA VAL A 45 15.06 0.06 -9.42
C VAL A 45 14.36 1.35 -9.87
N ARG A 46 13.04 1.37 -9.76
CA ARG A 46 12.23 2.56 -10.05
C ARG A 46 12.65 3.78 -9.25
N ASP A 47 12.82 3.62 -7.93
CA ASP A 47 13.15 4.71 -7.02
C ASP A 47 14.61 5.18 -7.22
N ALA A 48 15.53 4.30 -7.64
CA ALA A 48 16.90 4.65 -8.00
C ALA A 48 16.97 5.56 -9.24
N MET A 49 16.11 5.32 -10.25
CA MET A 49 15.99 6.17 -11.44
C MET A 49 15.58 7.60 -11.08
N ALA A 50 14.70 7.77 -10.08
CA ALA A 50 14.22 9.09 -9.68
C ALA A 50 15.34 10.01 -9.17
N SER A 51 16.46 9.46 -8.70
CA SER A 51 17.62 10.26 -8.25
C SER A 51 18.37 10.95 -9.41
N ASP A 52 18.09 10.60 -10.66
CA ASP A 52 18.67 11.25 -11.84
C ASP A 52 17.91 12.52 -12.25
N TRP A 53 16.72 12.77 -11.66
CA TRP A 53 15.83 13.86 -12.06
C TRP A 53 15.81 14.97 -11.04
N SER A 54 15.44 16.18 -11.50
CA SER A 54 15.18 17.33 -10.63
C SER A 54 13.93 17.10 -9.77
N ASN A 55 13.80 17.83 -8.67
CA ASN A 55 12.59 17.77 -7.84
C ASN A 55 11.35 18.21 -8.64
N THR A 56 11.50 19.17 -9.54
CA THR A 56 10.43 19.60 -10.46
C THR A 56 9.99 18.46 -11.39
N GLU A 57 10.92 17.71 -11.99
CA GLU A 57 10.58 16.58 -12.86
C GLU A 57 9.85 15.47 -12.08
N ILE A 58 10.31 15.11 -10.87
CA ILE A 58 9.63 14.13 -10.01
C ILE A 58 8.23 14.62 -9.65
N SER A 59 8.08 15.91 -9.32
CA SER A 59 6.78 16.52 -9.02
C SER A 59 5.80 16.41 -10.20
N VAL A 60 6.25 16.70 -11.43
CA VAL A 60 5.46 16.54 -12.63
C VAL A 60 5.03 15.09 -12.82
N LEU A 61 5.93 14.12 -12.62
CA LEU A 61 5.60 12.69 -12.68
C LEU A 61 4.55 12.30 -11.65
N TRP A 62 4.59 12.84 -10.42
CA TRP A 62 3.58 12.56 -9.41
C TRP A 62 2.20 13.14 -9.76
N ASN A 63 2.18 14.33 -10.38
CA ASN A 63 0.93 14.89 -10.90
C ASN A 63 0.36 14.03 -12.05
N ILE A 64 1.19 13.62 -13.01
CA ILE A 64 0.79 12.68 -14.06
C ILE A 64 0.28 11.37 -13.45
N GLN A 65 1.01 10.82 -12.46
CA GLN A 65 0.62 9.60 -11.76
C GLN A 65 -0.75 9.70 -11.09
N PHE A 66 -1.07 10.87 -10.51
CA PHE A 66 -2.39 11.11 -9.90
C PHE A 66 -3.50 10.95 -10.94
N PHE A 67 -3.42 11.66 -12.07
CA PHE A 67 -4.43 11.57 -13.13
C PHE A 67 -4.49 10.20 -13.79
N LEU A 68 -3.33 9.58 -14.07
CA LEU A 68 -3.28 8.22 -14.60
C LEU A 68 -3.94 7.22 -13.66
N SER A 69 -3.72 7.35 -12.35
CA SER A 69 -4.36 6.48 -11.35
C SER A 69 -5.88 6.56 -11.40
N LEU A 70 -6.45 7.76 -11.56
CA LEU A 70 -7.91 7.95 -11.69
C LEU A 70 -8.44 7.28 -12.97
N ILE A 71 -7.76 7.50 -14.10
CA ILE A 71 -8.14 6.92 -15.41
C ILE A 71 -8.10 5.39 -15.33
N PHE A 72 -7.00 4.83 -14.83
CA PHE A 72 -6.82 3.38 -14.77
C PHE A 72 -7.79 2.70 -13.78
N VAL A 73 -8.11 3.34 -12.66
CA VAL A 73 -9.14 2.83 -11.74
C VAL A 73 -10.51 2.81 -12.40
N ALA A 74 -10.87 3.85 -13.18
CA ALA A 74 -12.12 3.87 -13.94
C ALA A 74 -12.15 2.79 -15.03
N LEU A 75 -11.05 2.63 -15.78
CA LEU A 75 -10.91 1.58 -16.81
C LEU A 75 -11.02 0.18 -16.18
N TYR A 76 -10.37 -0.06 -15.05
CA TYR A 76 -10.47 -1.32 -14.34
C TYR A 76 -11.88 -1.61 -13.86
N GLY A 77 -12.56 -0.62 -13.28
CA GLY A 77 -13.97 -0.75 -12.87
C GLY A 77 -14.88 -1.12 -14.04
N THR A 78 -14.66 -0.51 -15.22
CA THR A 78 -15.37 -0.87 -16.46
C THR A 78 -15.01 -2.29 -16.92
N ALA A 79 -13.73 -2.65 -16.91
CA ALA A 79 -13.29 -3.99 -17.30
C ALA A 79 -13.90 -5.09 -16.41
N VAL A 80 -13.97 -4.86 -15.09
CA VAL A 80 -14.61 -5.78 -14.14
C VAL A 80 -16.09 -6.00 -14.46
N SER A 81 -16.80 -4.98 -14.97
CA SER A 81 -18.22 -5.10 -15.34
C SER A 81 -18.45 -5.81 -16.68
N LEU A 82 -17.46 -5.77 -17.59
CA LEU A 82 -17.57 -6.34 -18.93
C LEU A 82 -17.00 -7.75 -19.07
N PHE A 83 -15.93 -8.07 -18.32
CA PHE A 83 -15.22 -9.33 -18.47
C PHE A 83 -15.46 -10.26 -17.27
N LYS A 84 -15.53 -11.57 -17.55
CA LYS A 84 -15.53 -12.59 -16.50
C LYS A 84 -14.17 -12.63 -15.80
N PHE A 85 -14.14 -12.74 -14.48
CA PHE A 85 -12.92 -12.78 -13.67
C PHE A 85 -11.89 -13.81 -14.15
N LYS A 86 -12.35 -14.98 -14.60
CA LYS A 86 -11.48 -16.03 -15.12
C LYS A 86 -10.60 -15.59 -16.29
N ASN A 87 -11.04 -14.61 -17.08
CA ASN A 87 -10.31 -14.09 -18.23
C ASN A 87 -9.57 -12.77 -17.86
N LEU A 88 -10.20 -11.95 -17.00
CA LEU A 88 -9.67 -10.64 -16.61
C LEU A 88 -8.36 -10.75 -15.83
N VAL A 89 -8.28 -11.66 -14.86
CA VAL A 89 -7.09 -11.80 -13.99
C VAL A 89 -5.84 -12.23 -14.78
N PRO A 90 -5.88 -13.29 -15.63
CA PRO A 90 -4.75 -13.63 -16.49
C PRO A 90 -4.40 -12.50 -17.47
N LEU A 91 -5.41 -11.81 -18.03
CA LEU A 91 -5.18 -10.69 -18.94
C LEU A 91 -4.39 -9.57 -18.27
N VAL A 92 -4.77 -9.17 -17.06
CA VAL A 92 -4.09 -8.09 -16.31
C VAL A 92 -2.65 -8.48 -15.98
N TYR A 93 -2.42 -9.67 -15.43
CA TYR A 93 -1.06 -10.08 -15.09
C TYR A 93 -0.20 -10.34 -16.33
N GLY A 94 -0.77 -10.90 -17.40
CA GLY A 94 -0.10 -11.08 -18.68
C GLY A 94 0.29 -9.76 -19.34
N PHE A 95 -0.61 -8.77 -19.27
CA PHE A 95 -0.34 -7.42 -19.75
C PHE A 95 0.84 -6.77 -19.01
N PHE A 96 0.89 -6.86 -17.66
CA PHE A 96 2.02 -6.33 -16.91
C PHE A 96 3.31 -7.13 -17.18
N ALA A 97 3.26 -8.46 -17.28
CA ALA A 97 4.43 -9.26 -17.62
C ALA A 97 5.02 -8.86 -19.00
N ALA A 98 4.17 -8.78 -20.01
CA ALA A 98 4.59 -8.35 -21.36
C ALA A 98 5.12 -6.92 -21.36
N SER A 99 4.48 -6.00 -20.63
CA SER A 99 4.90 -4.61 -20.57
C SER A 99 6.28 -4.43 -19.90
N PHE A 100 6.56 -5.14 -18.81
CA PHE A 100 7.88 -5.10 -18.18
C PHE A 100 8.98 -5.68 -19.09
N LEU A 101 8.66 -6.71 -19.86
CA LEU A 101 9.59 -7.26 -20.85
C LEU A 101 9.86 -6.24 -21.98
N ILE A 102 8.81 -5.53 -22.44
CA ILE A 102 8.96 -4.44 -23.41
C ILE A 102 9.84 -3.33 -22.84
N PHE A 103 9.64 -2.91 -21.59
CA PHE A 103 10.49 -1.91 -20.95
C PHE A 103 11.95 -2.34 -20.90
N TYR A 104 12.22 -3.60 -20.54
CA TYR A 104 13.60 -4.12 -20.57
C TYR A 104 14.23 -4.02 -21.96
N PHE A 105 13.58 -4.53 -23.00
CA PHE A 105 14.14 -4.43 -24.35
C PHE A 105 14.25 -3.00 -24.86
N THR A 106 13.31 -2.13 -24.51
CA THR A 106 13.34 -0.73 -24.88
C THR A 106 14.48 0.01 -24.19
N SER A 107 14.78 -0.31 -22.92
CA SER A 107 15.92 0.29 -22.20
C SER A 107 17.26 -0.04 -22.87
N GLN A 108 17.37 -1.20 -23.53
CA GLN A 108 18.59 -1.63 -24.23
C GLN A 108 18.73 -1.03 -25.64
N LEU A 109 17.62 -0.62 -26.27
CA LEU A 109 17.59 -0.25 -27.69
C LEU A 109 17.43 1.26 -27.95
N VAL A 110 16.92 2.03 -26.98
CA VAL A 110 16.55 3.43 -27.19
C VAL A 110 17.66 4.38 -26.78
N PHE A 111 17.99 5.31 -27.69
CA PHE A 111 19.02 6.36 -27.49
C PHE A 111 18.63 7.46 -26.47
N SER A 112 17.40 7.47 -25.97
CA SER A 112 16.92 8.42 -24.95
C SER A 112 16.46 7.70 -23.68
N PRO A 113 17.39 7.31 -22.81
CA PRO A 113 17.05 6.55 -21.59
C PRO A 113 16.07 7.28 -20.67
N GLY A 114 16.15 8.60 -20.56
CA GLY A 114 15.32 9.37 -19.64
C GLY A 114 13.80 9.28 -19.86
N LEU A 115 13.33 9.12 -21.11
CA LEU A 115 11.90 8.94 -21.37
C LEU A 115 11.43 7.54 -20.98
N VAL A 116 12.25 6.52 -21.26
CA VAL A 116 11.96 5.12 -20.89
C VAL A 116 11.91 4.98 -19.37
N ASP A 117 12.90 5.54 -18.67
CA ASP A 117 12.97 5.53 -17.20
C ASP A 117 11.77 6.20 -16.54
N LYS A 118 11.36 7.40 -17.03
CA LYS A 118 10.18 8.11 -16.54
C LYS A 118 8.89 7.33 -16.79
N SER A 119 8.77 6.72 -17.96
CA SER A 119 7.63 5.86 -18.29
C SER A 119 7.59 4.61 -17.41
N PHE A 120 8.73 3.96 -17.18
CA PHE A 120 8.86 2.83 -16.29
C PHE A 120 8.51 3.21 -14.84
N TYR A 121 8.97 4.38 -14.36
CA TYR A 121 8.61 4.91 -13.04
C TYR A 121 7.09 5.01 -12.85
N LEU A 122 6.39 5.61 -13.80
CA LEU A 122 4.93 5.71 -13.79
C LEU A 122 4.28 4.32 -13.84
N TRP A 123 4.83 3.42 -14.65
CA TRP A 123 4.27 2.10 -14.88
C TRP A 123 4.35 1.19 -13.65
N VAL A 124 5.49 1.12 -12.99
CA VAL A 124 5.64 0.38 -11.72
C VAL A 124 4.73 0.96 -10.64
N SER A 125 4.54 2.28 -10.64
CA SER A 125 3.61 2.94 -9.72
C SER A 125 2.16 2.57 -9.99
N LEU A 126 1.76 2.42 -11.27
CA LEU A 126 0.44 1.89 -11.66
C LEU A 126 0.30 0.41 -11.29
N PHE A 127 1.31 -0.41 -11.56
CA PHE A 127 1.32 -1.81 -11.15
C PHE A 127 1.08 -1.97 -9.66
N SER A 128 1.63 -1.08 -8.83
CA SER A 128 1.43 -1.08 -7.38
C SER A 128 -0.03 -0.94 -6.95
N LEU A 129 -0.89 -0.33 -7.76
CA LEU A 129 -2.32 -0.21 -7.47
C LEU A 129 -3.09 -1.50 -7.80
N PHE A 130 -2.69 -2.17 -8.89
CA PHE A 130 -3.48 -3.26 -9.45
C PHE A 130 -3.11 -4.64 -8.92
N HIS A 131 -1.82 -4.93 -8.71
CA HIS A 131 -1.39 -6.29 -8.38
C HIS A 131 -2.07 -6.87 -7.12
N VAL A 132 -2.25 -6.05 -6.08
CA VAL A 132 -2.93 -6.47 -4.84
C VAL A 132 -4.45 -6.42 -4.98
N SER A 133 -4.99 -5.39 -5.66
CA SER A 133 -6.46 -5.23 -5.82
C SER A 133 -7.05 -6.36 -6.66
N VAL A 134 -6.40 -6.72 -7.76
CA VAL A 134 -6.81 -7.84 -8.63
C VAL A 134 -6.70 -9.16 -7.87
N PHE A 135 -5.64 -9.36 -7.09
CA PHE A 135 -5.47 -10.54 -6.25
C PHE A 135 -6.62 -10.71 -5.25
N TRP A 136 -6.94 -9.67 -4.46
CA TRP A 136 -8.02 -9.79 -3.47
C TRP A 136 -9.40 -9.94 -4.11
N SER A 137 -9.61 -9.36 -5.29
CA SER A 137 -10.84 -9.61 -6.07
C SER A 137 -10.96 -11.07 -6.50
N LEU A 138 -9.84 -11.68 -6.94
CA LEU A 138 -9.80 -13.12 -7.25
C LEU A 138 -10.04 -13.98 -6.00
N MET A 139 -9.44 -13.63 -4.85
CA MET A 139 -9.66 -14.36 -3.60
C MET A 139 -11.12 -14.30 -3.15
N ALA A 140 -11.76 -13.15 -3.28
CA ALA A 140 -13.18 -12.97 -2.95
C ALA A 140 -14.11 -13.77 -3.89
N ASP A 141 -13.69 -14.00 -5.15
CA ASP A 141 -14.44 -14.88 -6.08
C ASP A 141 -14.24 -16.36 -5.78
N LEU A 142 -13.05 -16.78 -5.34
CA LEU A 142 -12.71 -18.18 -5.12
C LEU A 142 -13.25 -18.74 -3.79
N PHE A 143 -13.11 -17.98 -2.69
CA PHE A 143 -13.37 -18.45 -1.34
C PHE A 143 -14.70 -17.95 -0.78
N SER A 144 -15.41 -18.78 -0.03
CA SER A 144 -16.63 -18.40 0.68
C SER A 144 -16.36 -17.44 1.85
N LYS A 145 -17.41 -16.80 2.39
CA LYS A 145 -17.29 -15.93 3.57
C LYS A 145 -16.71 -16.69 4.78
N GLU A 146 -17.11 -17.94 4.97
CA GLU A 146 -16.65 -18.83 6.03
C GLU A 146 -15.19 -19.21 5.83
N GLN A 147 -14.82 -19.59 4.60
CA GLN A 147 -13.45 -19.93 4.22
C GLN A 147 -12.54 -18.70 4.35
N SER A 148 -12.97 -17.54 3.90
CA SER A 148 -12.17 -16.31 3.95
C SER A 148 -11.80 -15.91 5.38
N LYS A 149 -12.70 -16.06 6.36
CA LYS A 149 -12.41 -15.78 7.78
C LYS A 149 -11.30 -16.66 8.36
N ARG A 150 -11.19 -17.91 7.87
CA ARG A 150 -10.20 -18.87 8.36
C ARG A 150 -8.87 -18.79 7.60
N LEU A 151 -8.92 -18.52 6.30
CA LEU A 151 -7.81 -18.79 5.39
C LEU A 151 -7.05 -17.53 4.96
N PHE A 152 -7.72 -16.36 4.91
CA PHE A 152 -7.09 -15.15 4.40
C PHE A 152 -5.92 -14.66 5.24
N GLY A 153 -5.91 -14.93 6.56
CA GLY A 153 -4.77 -14.64 7.42
C GLY A 153 -3.51 -15.40 6.97
N PHE A 154 -3.65 -16.70 6.66
CA PHE A 154 -2.55 -17.52 6.16
C PHE A 154 -2.10 -17.05 4.75
N ILE A 155 -3.04 -16.80 3.86
CA ILE A 155 -2.75 -16.30 2.51
C ILE A 155 -2.01 -14.96 2.58
N TYR A 156 -2.41 -14.05 3.49
CA TYR A 156 -1.76 -12.75 3.68
C TYR A 156 -0.30 -12.87 4.15
N MET A 157 0.08 -13.93 4.88
CA MET A 157 1.49 -14.18 5.21
C MET A 157 2.36 -14.32 3.96
N GLY A 158 1.80 -14.80 2.84
CA GLY A 158 2.48 -14.81 1.54
C GLY A 158 2.86 -13.40 1.07
N ALA A 159 1.98 -12.42 1.26
CA ALA A 159 2.28 -11.03 0.92
C ALA A 159 3.47 -10.49 1.74
N SER A 160 3.48 -10.75 3.05
CA SER A 160 4.59 -10.33 3.93
C SER A 160 5.90 -11.03 3.56
N ALA A 161 5.86 -12.33 3.28
CA ALA A 161 7.03 -13.08 2.85
C ALA A 161 7.58 -12.55 1.51
N GLY A 162 6.72 -12.29 0.52
CA GLY A 162 7.12 -11.70 -0.76
C GLY A 162 7.72 -10.31 -0.62
N ALA A 163 7.14 -9.48 0.27
CA ALA A 163 7.63 -8.15 0.57
C ALA A 163 9.00 -8.14 1.28
N ILE A 164 9.40 -9.23 1.91
CA ILE A 164 10.73 -9.42 2.50
C ILE A 164 11.71 -10.02 1.48
N VAL A 165 11.28 -11.07 0.77
CA VAL A 165 12.14 -11.79 -0.18
C VAL A 165 12.45 -10.95 -1.43
N GLY A 166 11.48 -10.18 -1.94
CA GLY A 166 11.69 -9.33 -3.12
C GLY A 166 12.88 -8.37 -3.00
N PRO A 167 12.92 -7.50 -1.97
CA PRO A 167 14.05 -6.60 -1.77
C PRO A 167 15.36 -7.33 -1.46
N LEU A 168 15.31 -8.47 -0.75
CA LEU A 168 16.50 -9.28 -0.50
C LEU A 168 17.11 -9.79 -1.81
N VAL A 169 16.26 -10.32 -2.71
CA VAL A 169 16.69 -10.76 -4.05
C VAL A 169 17.24 -9.58 -4.84
N ALA A 170 16.56 -8.41 -4.81
CA ALA A 170 17.04 -7.22 -5.50
C ALA A 170 18.41 -6.75 -5.00
N ALA A 171 18.63 -6.69 -3.67
CA ALA A 171 19.91 -6.28 -3.08
C ALA A 171 21.06 -7.23 -3.42
N ILE A 172 20.81 -8.53 -3.53
CA ILE A 172 21.83 -9.52 -3.91
C ILE A 172 22.07 -9.49 -5.42
N ALA A 173 21.00 -9.50 -6.21
CA ALA A 173 21.09 -9.67 -7.65
C ALA A 173 21.66 -8.43 -8.36
N VAL A 174 21.43 -7.21 -7.86
CA VAL A 174 21.99 -5.99 -8.44
C VAL A 174 23.52 -5.96 -8.40
N ASN A 175 24.12 -6.57 -7.39
CA ASN A 175 25.59 -6.69 -7.28
C ASN A 175 26.20 -7.78 -8.21
N LEU A 176 25.37 -8.68 -8.73
CA LEU A 176 25.80 -9.78 -9.60
C LEU A 176 25.50 -9.52 -11.07
N LEU A 177 24.46 -8.74 -11.32
CA LEU A 177 23.93 -8.51 -12.67
C LEU A 177 23.96 -7.01 -13.00
N ASP A 178 22.90 -6.32 -12.83
CA ASP A 178 22.69 -4.87 -12.86
C ASP A 178 21.21 -4.56 -12.56
N SER A 179 20.86 -3.27 -12.50
CA SER A 179 19.46 -2.85 -12.30
C SER A 179 18.54 -3.22 -13.47
N ASP A 180 19.05 -3.27 -14.69
CA ASP A 180 18.26 -3.61 -15.88
C ASP A 180 17.93 -5.11 -15.92
N ALA A 181 18.87 -5.97 -15.51
CA ALA A 181 18.63 -7.41 -15.39
C ALA A 181 17.54 -7.74 -14.35
N LEU A 182 17.37 -6.91 -13.32
CA LEU A 182 16.26 -7.05 -12.37
C LEU A 182 14.90 -6.84 -13.06
N MET A 183 14.79 -5.93 -14.03
CA MET A 183 13.55 -5.75 -14.81
C MET A 183 13.23 -7.01 -15.63
N PHE A 184 14.24 -7.62 -16.25
CA PHE A 184 14.09 -8.87 -16.99
C PHE A 184 13.66 -10.02 -16.07
N ALA A 185 14.37 -10.20 -14.94
CA ALA A 185 14.05 -11.24 -13.97
C ALA A 185 12.61 -11.08 -13.41
N ALA A 186 12.20 -9.86 -13.11
CA ALA A 186 10.84 -9.55 -12.66
C ALA A 186 9.79 -9.90 -13.72
N SER A 187 10.07 -9.61 -14.99
CA SER A 187 9.18 -9.96 -16.11
C SER A 187 8.96 -11.46 -16.23
N LEU A 188 10.05 -12.24 -16.12
CA LEU A 188 9.97 -13.70 -16.12
C LEU A 188 9.23 -14.24 -14.89
N MET A 189 9.49 -13.67 -13.71
CA MET A 189 8.76 -14.05 -12.50
C MET A 189 7.27 -13.78 -12.60
N MET A 190 6.82 -12.74 -13.34
CA MET A 190 5.40 -12.43 -13.57
C MET A 190 4.68 -13.47 -14.42
N LEU A 191 5.38 -14.36 -15.12
CA LEU A 191 4.76 -15.49 -15.83
C LEU A 191 4.23 -16.56 -14.88
N LEU A 192 4.87 -16.72 -13.69
CA LEU A 192 4.43 -17.71 -12.70
C LEU A 192 3.02 -17.40 -12.13
N PRO A 193 2.65 -16.17 -11.76
CA PRO A 193 1.27 -15.79 -11.44
C PRO A 193 0.25 -16.23 -12.49
N LEU A 194 0.56 -16.13 -13.78
CA LEU A 194 -0.35 -16.58 -14.84
C LEU A 194 -0.64 -18.08 -14.76
N LEU A 195 0.41 -18.87 -14.61
CA LEU A 195 0.28 -20.32 -14.46
C LEU A 195 -0.53 -20.67 -13.21
N ILE A 196 -0.22 -20.02 -12.08
CA ILE A 196 -0.92 -20.26 -10.81
C ILE A 196 -2.41 -19.94 -10.97
N VAL A 197 -2.79 -18.83 -11.60
CA VAL A 197 -4.20 -18.47 -11.79
C VAL A 197 -4.94 -19.51 -12.63
N VAL A 198 -4.31 -20.02 -13.68
CA VAL A 198 -4.90 -21.09 -14.52
C VAL A 198 -5.16 -22.35 -13.69
N TYR A 199 -4.22 -22.76 -12.82
CA TYR A 199 -4.40 -23.92 -11.94
C TYR A 199 -5.37 -23.66 -10.77
N LEU A 200 -5.51 -22.41 -10.34
CA LEU A 200 -6.33 -22.04 -9.19
C LEU A 200 -7.82 -22.03 -9.53
N GLN A 201 -8.18 -21.60 -10.74
CA GLN A 201 -9.57 -21.45 -11.15
C GLN A 201 -10.41 -22.74 -11.08
N PRO A 202 -9.93 -23.90 -11.57
CA PRO A 202 -10.69 -25.15 -11.45
C PRO A 202 -10.92 -25.58 -9.99
N LEU A 203 -10.03 -25.19 -9.07
CA LEU A 203 -10.14 -25.53 -7.65
C LEU A 203 -11.33 -24.87 -6.96
N LYS A 204 -11.88 -23.78 -7.54
CA LYS A 204 -13.11 -23.16 -7.05
C LYS A 204 -14.24 -24.17 -6.90
N VAL A 205 -14.42 -25.03 -7.91
CA VAL A 205 -15.47 -26.06 -7.95
C VAL A 205 -14.97 -27.36 -7.33
N THR A 206 -13.81 -27.86 -7.77
CA THR A 206 -13.34 -29.22 -7.46
C THR A 206 -12.84 -29.39 -6.02
N ALA A 207 -12.31 -28.34 -5.40
CA ALA A 207 -11.69 -28.39 -4.08
C ALA A 207 -12.43 -27.56 -3.03
N LEU A 208 -13.00 -26.42 -3.42
CA LEU A 208 -13.65 -25.47 -2.51
C LEU A 208 -15.18 -25.61 -2.49
N GLY A 209 -15.79 -26.29 -3.48
CA GLY A 209 -17.24 -26.49 -3.56
C GLY A 209 -18.05 -25.20 -3.79
N ASN A 210 -17.44 -24.16 -4.34
CA ASN A 210 -18.02 -22.82 -4.46
C ASN A 210 -18.57 -22.53 -5.87
N GLU A 211 -19.24 -23.50 -6.50
CA GLU A 211 -19.75 -23.37 -7.87
C GLU A 211 -20.69 -22.17 -8.09
N ASN A 212 -21.56 -21.90 -7.12
CA ASN A 212 -22.57 -20.85 -7.18
C ASN A 212 -22.13 -19.52 -6.59
N GLN A 213 -20.89 -19.38 -6.16
CA GLN A 213 -20.35 -18.10 -5.71
C GLN A 213 -19.85 -17.29 -6.91
N SER A 214 -20.76 -16.71 -7.67
CA SER A 214 -20.43 -15.48 -8.37
C SER A 214 -20.39 -14.36 -7.33
N VAL A 215 -19.27 -13.64 -7.25
CA VAL A 215 -19.29 -12.34 -6.56
C VAL A 215 -20.32 -11.52 -7.32
N ASP A 216 -21.50 -11.40 -6.76
CA ASP A 216 -22.52 -10.54 -7.30
C ASP A 216 -22.11 -9.09 -6.98
N LEU A 217 -21.16 -8.60 -7.80
CA LEU A 217 -20.71 -7.21 -7.75
C LEU A 217 -21.87 -6.26 -8.08
N THR A 218 -22.99 -6.80 -8.64
CA THR A 218 -24.20 -6.01 -8.89
C THR A 218 -24.94 -5.68 -7.61
N HIS A 219 -24.82 -6.49 -6.54
CA HIS A 219 -25.32 -6.14 -5.21
C HIS A 219 -24.40 -5.17 -4.44
N TYR A 220 -23.15 -4.98 -4.86
CA TYR A 220 -22.32 -3.83 -4.45
C TYR A 220 -22.58 -2.60 -5.34
N LYS A 221 -23.75 -2.45 -5.91
CA LYS A 221 -24.23 -1.10 -6.24
C LYS A 221 -24.28 -0.36 -4.91
N VAL A 222 -23.22 0.36 -4.60
CA VAL A 222 -23.29 1.50 -3.70
C VAL A 222 -24.28 2.44 -4.40
N GLY A 223 -25.57 2.14 -4.21
CA GLY A 223 -26.66 2.93 -4.79
C GLY A 223 -26.51 4.33 -4.23
N GLY A 224 -26.42 5.32 -5.11
CA GLY A 224 -26.35 6.71 -4.73
C GLY A 224 -25.39 7.47 -5.65
N ASN A 225 -25.71 8.71 -5.88
CA ASN A 225 -24.89 9.66 -6.62
C ASN A 225 -23.45 9.64 -6.06
N PRO A 226 -22.39 9.39 -6.86
CA PRO A 226 -21.00 9.45 -6.41
C PRO A 226 -20.67 10.76 -5.67
N LEU A 227 -21.31 11.87 -6.06
CA LEU A 227 -21.19 13.17 -5.40
C LEU A 227 -21.76 13.19 -3.97
N GLN A 228 -22.68 12.28 -3.62
CA GLN A 228 -23.23 12.18 -2.26
C GLN A 228 -22.18 11.69 -1.25
N GLY A 229 -21.23 10.86 -1.71
CA GLY A 229 -20.04 10.46 -0.92
C GLY A 229 -19.15 11.64 -0.56
N PHE A 230 -18.91 12.53 -1.51
CA PHE A 230 -18.19 13.78 -1.26
C PHE A 230 -18.93 14.70 -0.30
N LYS A 231 -20.25 14.90 -0.48
CA LYS A 231 -21.04 15.72 0.42
C LYS A 231 -21.02 15.19 1.85
N SER A 232 -21.22 13.91 2.06
CA SER A 232 -21.15 13.27 3.39
C SER A 232 -19.77 13.37 4.01
N PHE A 233 -18.71 13.27 3.18
CA PHE A 233 -17.33 13.43 3.61
C PHE A 233 -17.06 14.85 4.13
N PHE A 234 -17.39 15.88 3.35
CA PHE A 234 -17.15 17.29 3.72
C PHE A 234 -18.03 17.77 4.87
N SER A 235 -19.17 17.10 5.14
CA SER A 235 -20.05 17.43 6.26
C SER A 235 -19.63 16.85 7.61
N SER A 236 -18.63 15.96 7.64
CA SER A 236 -18.19 15.30 8.86
C SER A 236 -16.83 15.82 9.34
N PRO A 237 -16.77 16.62 10.43
CA PRO A 237 -15.50 17.09 11.01
C PRO A 237 -14.54 15.96 11.35
N PHE A 238 -15.06 14.80 11.75
CA PHE A 238 -14.24 13.62 12.07
C PHE A 238 -13.58 13.02 10.80
N LEU A 239 -14.31 12.93 9.69
CA LEU A 239 -13.73 12.47 8.42
C LEU A 239 -12.74 13.48 7.84
N LEU A 240 -13.01 14.78 7.99
CA LEU A 240 -12.07 15.83 7.60
C LEU A 240 -10.77 15.78 8.42
N ALA A 241 -10.87 15.50 9.72
CA ALA A 241 -9.70 15.33 10.57
C ALA A 241 -8.89 14.08 10.17
N ILE A 242 -9.54 12.96 9.77
CA ILE A 242 -8.85 11.79 9.20
C ILE A 242 -8.15 12.15 7.88
N ALA A 243 -8.81 12.93 7.02
CA ALA A 243 -8.21 13.40 5.76
C ALA A 243 -7.00 14.31 6.01
N LEU A 244 -7.12 15.25 6.94
CA LEU A 244 -6.00 16.11 7.36
C LEU A 244 -4.86 15.27 7.92
N PHE A 245 -5.13 14.28 8.75
CA PHE A 245 -4.12 13.36 9.27
C PHE A 245 -3.35 12.67 8.14
N LEU A 246 -4.04 12.20 7.11
CA LEU A 246 -3.44 11.56 5.96
C LEU A 246 -2.68 12.56 5.08
N LEU A 247 -3.22 13.76 4.88
CA LEU A 247 -2.56 14.81 4.11
C LEU A 247 -1.23 15.25 4.76
N LEU A 248 -1.20 15.39 6.07
CA LEU A 248 0.03 15.71 6.82
C LEU A 248 1.04 14.55 6.77
N TYR A 249 0.57 13.31 6.82
CA TYR A 249 1.41 12.13 6.57
C TYR A 249 2.05 12.17 5.17
N THR A 250 1.27 12.48 4.13
CA THR A 250 1.80 12.55 2.76
C THR A 250 2.83 13.69 2.62
N ALA A 251 2.68 14.80 3.34
CA ALA A 251 3.68 15.85 3.39
C ALA A 251 5.04 15.32 3.87
N ILE A 252 5.07 14.69 5.05
CA ILE A 252 6.31 14.13 5.61
C ILE A 252 6.86 13.02 4.72
N SER A 253 5.97 12.21 4.09
CA SER A 253 6.36 11.17 3.15
C SER A 253 7.04 11.75 1.91
N SER A 254 6.49 12.82 1.34
CA SER A 254 7.03 13.51 0.18
C SER A 254 8.40 14.13 0.50
N PHE A 255 8.50 14.86 1.61
CA PHE A 255 9.76 15.43 2.07
C PHE A 255 10.87 14.38 2.19
N ALA A 256 10.61 13.32 2.92
CA ALA A 256 11.58 12.27 3.13
C ALA A 256 11.95 11.56 1.81
N TYR A 257 11.03 11.43 0.86
CA TYR A 257 11.29 10.83 -0.45
C TYR A 257 12.19 11.72 -1.32
N PHE A 258 11.86 13.01 -1.44
CA PHE A 258 12.66 13.94 -2.25
C PHE A 258 14.07 14.12 -1.70
N GLU A 259 14.21 14.26 -0.38
CA GLU A 259 15.53 14.35 0.24
C GLU A 259 16.34 13.06 0.08
N GLN A 260 15.69 11.90 0.13
CA GLN A 260 16.33 10.63 -0.14
C GLN A 260 16.85 10.57 -1.59
N THR A 261 16.04 10.97 -2.57
CA THR A 261 16.47 11.00 -3.98
C THR A 261 17.62 11.98 -4.21
N ASN A 262 17.58 13.15 -3.56
CA ASN A 262 18.64 14.16 -3.64
C ASN A 262 19.97 13.66 -3.07
N LEU A 263 19.95 13.02 -1.88
CA LEU A 263 21.16 12.50 -1.24
C LEU A 263 21.74 11.28 -1.97
N LEU A 264 20.91 10.52 -2.68
CA LEU A 264 21.35 9.37 -3.44
C LEU A 264 21.97 9.73 -4.80
N ARG A 265 21.84 10.96 -5.29
CA ARG A 265 22.41 11.39 -6.59
C ARG A 265 23.90 11.14 -6.72
N GLY A 266 24.65 11.23 -5.61
CA GLY A 266 26.09 10.99 -5.59
C GLY A 266 26.54 9.55 -5.82
N PHE A 267 25.61 8.60 -5.86
CA PHE A 267 25.89 7.18 -6.09
C PHE A 267 25.48 6.77 -7.51
N ASP A 268 26.09 5.73 -8.06
CA ASP A 268 25.64 5.08 -9.31
C ASP A 268 24.28 4.38 -9.11
N ARG A 269 23.60 4.04 -10.22
CA ARG A 269 22.25 3.49 -10.22
C ARG A 269 22.16 2.15 -9.45
N ASP A 270 23.16 1.28 -9.62
CA ASP A 270 23.14 -0.05 -8.99
C ASP A 270 23.34 0.08 -7.47
N ARG A 271 24.22 0.96 -7.04
CA ARG A 271 24.42 1.25 -5.60
C ARG A 271 23.17 1.89 -4.97
N ARG A 272 22.49 2.79 -5.68
CA ARG A 272 21.21 3.35 -5.23
C ARG A 272 20.15 2.24 -5.09
N THR A 273 20.07 1.37 -6.09
CA THR A 273 19.13 0.24 -6.08
C THR A 273 19.39 -0.68 -4.91
N GLU A 274 20.66 -1.01 -4.62
CA GLU A 274 21.05 -1.81 -3.45
C GLU A 274 20.64 -1.14 -2.13
N ILE A 275 20.98 0.12 -1.94
CA ILE A 275 20.63 0.89 -0.71
C ILE A 275 19.11 0.90 -0.52
N LEU A 276 18.34 1.16 -1.57
CA LEU A 276 16.88 1.20 -1.52
C LEU A 276 16.26 -0.18 -1.30
N ALA A 277 16.87 -1.22 -1.84
CA ALA A 277 16.43 -2.60 -1.60
C ALA A 277 16.68 -3.02 -0.14
N LEU A 278 17.85 -2.72 0.42
CA LEU A 278 18.16 -2.96 1.82
C LEU A 278 17.24 -2.16 2.76
N LEU A 279 16.96 -0.90 2.43
CA LEU A 279 16.00 -0.09 3.17
C LEU A 279 14.61 -0.72 3.14
N ALA A 280 14.12 -1.17 1.97
CA ALA A 280 12.83 -1.83 1.84
C ALA A 280 12.79 -3.16 2.61
N LEU A 281 13.88 -3.94 2.62
CA LEU A 281 14.00 -5.16 3.40
C LEU A 281 13.83 -4.88 4.91
N VAL A 282 14.61 -3.93 5.45
CA VAL A 282 14.54 -3.56 6.87
C VAL A 282 13.15 -3.04 7.23
N VAL A 283 12.57 -2.17 6.40
CA VAL A 283 11.20 -1.64 6.58
C VAL A 283 10.18 -2.79 6.65
N ASN A 284 10.23 -3.74 5.73
CA ASN A 284 9.22 -4.81 5.69
C ASN A 284 9.36 -5.78 6.86
N VAL A 285 10.60 -6.12 7.28
CA VAL A 285 10.85 -6.93 8.48
C VAL A 285 10.32 -6.21 9.73
N LEU A 286 10.66 -4.94 9.91
CA LEU A 286 10.18 -4.16 11.05
C LEU A 286 8.66 -3.97 11.01
N THR A 287 8.06 -3.73 9.84
CA THR A 287 6.61 -3.64 9.67
C THR A 287 5.92 -4.91 10.14
N PHE A 288 6.44 -6.07 9.76
CA PHE A 288 5.91 -7.36 10.20
C PHE A 288 5.99 -7.51 11.72
N LEU A 289 7.14 -7.22 12.31
CA LEU A 289 7.34 -7.30 13.76
C LEU A 289 6.45 -6.32 14.53
N LEU A 290 6.39 -5.05 14.11
CA LEU A 290 5.57 -4.03 14.74
C LEU A 290 4.07 -4.33 14.62
N GLY A 291 3.62 -4.78 13.45
CA GLY A 291 2.22 -5.15 13.23
C GLY A 291 1.78 -6.29 14.12
N PHE A 292 2.64 -7.30 14.29
CA PHE A 292 2.37 -8.45 15.14
C PHE A 292 2.46 -8.14 16.65
N LEU A 293 3.48 -7.35 17.06
CA LEU A 293 3.81 -7.19 18.49
C LEU A 293 3.25 -5.90 19.10
N ALA A 294 3.16 -4.80 18.33
CA ALA A 294 2.98 -3.47 18.89
C ALA A 294 1.56 -2.91 18.72
N THR A 295 0.96 -3.01 17.53
CA THR A 295 -0.25 -2.24 17.18
C THR A 295 -1.42 -2.46 18.14
N GLY A 296 -1.80 -3.70 18.36
CA GLY A 296 -2.91 -4.03 19.26
C GLY A 296 -2.61 -3.66 20.71
N ARG A 297 -1.37 -3.86 21.17
CA ARG A 297 -0.95 -3.54 22.54
C ARG A 297 -0.91 -2.03 22.78
N LEU A 298 -0.46 -1.24 21.82
CA LEU A 298 -0.43 0.22 21.92
C LEU A 298 -1.85 0.77 22.02
N ALA A 299 -2.73 0.38 21.11
CA ALA A 299 -4.11 0.87 21.08
C ALA A 299 -4.89 0.50 22.35
N THR A 300 -4.64 -0.69 22.94
CA THR A 300 -5.37 -1.15 24.14
C THR A 300 -4.77 -0.62 25.45
N LYS A 301 -3.43 -0.47 25.55
CA LYS A 301 -2.77 -0.04 26.79
C LYS A 301 -2.61 1.47 26.91
N TRP A 302 -2.28 2.14 25.81
CA TRP A 302 -1.94 3.58 25.80
C TRP A 302 -3.04 4.43 25.15
N GLY A 303 -4.07 3.80 24.61
CA GLY A 303 -5.19 4.45 23.96
C GLY A 303 -4.89 4.92 22.54
N MET A 304 -5.92 5.35 21.85
CA MET A 304 -5.84 5.81 20.47
C MET A 304 -5.09 7.15 20.31
N PRO A 305 -5.20 8.11 21.27
CA PRO A 305 -4.46 9.36 21.16
C PRO A 305 -2.94 9.16 21.06
N VAL A 306 -2.38 8.33 21.97
CA VAL A 306 -0.94 8.03 21.97
C VAL A 306 -0.55 7.23 20.73
N THR A 307 -1.35 6.24 20.36
CA THR A 307 -1.06 5.38 19.20
C THR A 307 -0.98 6.15 17.91
N LEU A 308 -1.85 7.15 17.69
CA LEU A 308 -1.86 7.98 16.50
C LEU A 308 -0.79 9.09 16.54
N ALA A 309 -0.42 9.60 17.72
CA ALA A 309 0.58 10.66 17.86
C ALA A 309 2.02 10.15 17.91
N LEU A 310 2.26 8.90 18.24
CA LEU A 310 3.58 8.33 18.50
C LEU A 310 4.54 8.50 17.31
N ILE A 311 4.13 8.05 16.12
CA ILE A 311 4.97 8.14 14.92
C ILE A 311 5.16 9.58 14.46
N PRO A 312 4.12 10.44 14.39
CA PRO A 312 4.30 11.88 14.14
C PRO A 312 5.29 12.56 15.08
N LEU A 313 5.22 12.31 16.38
CA LEU A 313 6.16 12.91 17.35
C LEU A 313 7.59 12.43 17.11
N PHE A 314 7.77 11.12 16.89
CA PHE A 314 9.09 10.58 16.56
C PHE A 314 9.65 11.20 15.26
N MET A 315 8.80 11.37 14.24
CA MET A 315 9.18 12.01 12.98
C MET A 315 9.57 13.47 13.16
N GLY A 316 8.82 14.22 13.98
CA GLY A 316 9.14 15.59 14.33
C GLY A 316 10.53 15.70 14.99
N ALA A 317 10.81 14.86 15.99
CA ALA A 317 12.11 14.83 16.66
C ALA A 317 13.25 14.45 15.67
N ALA A 318 13.05 13.45 14.81
CA ALA A 318 14.04 13.04 13.83
C ALA A 318 14.31 14.11 12.76
N LEU A 319 13.28 14.86 12.34
CA LEU A 319 13.43 16.00 11.42
C LEU A 319 14.16 17.17 12.06
N VAL A 320 13.94 17.44 13.35
CA VAL A 320 14.75 18.42 14.10
C VAL A 320 16.22 18.01 14.09
N VAL A 321 16.53 16.73 14.36
CA VAL A 321 17.92 16.24 14.27
C VAL A 321 18.48 16.42 12.87
N LEU A 322 17.70 16.09 11.83
CA LEU A 322 18.12 16.24 10.43
C LEU A 322 18.40 17.69 10.03
N THR A 323 17.71 18.66 10.67
CA THR A 323 17.96 20.10 10.45
C THR A 323 19.39 20.49 10.81
N PHE A 324 19.94 19.90 11.89
CA PHE A 324 21.30 20.23 12.37
C PHE A 324 22.37 19.27 11.82
N ALA A 325 21.97 18.06 11.41
CA ALA A 325 22.87 17.04 10.88
C ALA A 325 22.27 16.38 9.61
N PRO A 326 22.36 17.08 8.45
CA PRO A 326 21.78 16.60 7.18
C PRO A 326 22.62 15.47 6.56
N MET A 327 22.55 14.28 7.16
CA MET A 327 23.32 13.11 6.75
C MET A 327 22.41 12.02 6.17
N LEU A 328 22.89 11.33 5.11
CA LEU A 328 22.17 10.21 4.47
C LEU A 328 21.77 9.13 5.49
N THR A 329 22.67 8.76 6.41
CA THR A 329 22.40 7.73 7.42
C THR A 329 21.20 8.11 8.32
N ILE A 330 21.11 9.37 8.75
CA ILE A 330 20.01 9.86 9.57
C ILE A 330 18.72 9.83 8.76
N LEU A 331 18.77 10.26 7.50
CA LEU A 331 17.61 10.24 6.62
C LEU A 331 17.13 8.81 6.33
N LEU A 332 18.02 7.85 6.10
CA LEU A 332 17.65 6.44 5.90
C LEU A 332 17.03 5.84 7.17
N ALA A 333 17.58 6.14 8.36
CA ALA A 333 17.01 5.72 9.63
C ALA A 333 15.60 6.32 9.83
N LEU A 334 15.42 7.60 9.50
CA LEU A 334 14.14 8.30 9.50
C LEU A 334 13.15 7.64 8.53
N GLN A 335 13.58 7.29 7.32
CA GLN A 335 12.75 6.59 6.34
C GLN A 335 12.30 5.21 6.83
N VAL A 336 13.20 4.44 7.44
CA VAL A 336 12.87 3.15 8.06
C VAL A 336 11.81 3.33 9.13
N ALA A 337 12.03 4.24 10.07
CA ALA A 337 11.10 4.50 11.16
C ALA A 337 9.74 5.00 10.66
N ARG A 338 9.72 5.91 9.67
CA ARG A 338 8.51 6.42 9.04
C ARG A 338 7.71 5.31 8.38
N GLN A 339 8.34 4.54 7.49
CA GLN A 339 7.64 3.51 6.73
C GLN A 339 7.19 2.35 7.62
N ALA A 340 8.08 1.81 8.45
CA ALA A 340 7.75 0.70 9.36
C ALA A 340 6.71 1.14 10.40
N GLY A 341 6.84 2.33 10.98
CA GLY A 341 5.88 2.90 11.91
C GLY A 341 4.52 3.16 11.28
N ASN A 342 4.50 3.69 10.04
CA ASN A 342 3.25 3.90 9.33
C ASN A 342 2.54 2.56 9.03
N TYR A 343 3.22 1.61 8.42
CA TYR A 343 2.59 0.34 8.03
C TYR A 343 2.29 -0.58 9.23
N GLY A 344 3.16 -0.55 10.24
CA GLY A 344 3.00 -1.41 11.42
C GLY A 344 2.11 -0.82 12.51
N ILE A 345 1.97 0.49 12.64
CA ILE A 345 1.24 1.13 13.75
C ILE A 345 0.18 2.11 13.24
N THR A 346 0.60 3.17 12.53
CA THR A 346 -0.28 4.32 12.22
C THR A 346 -1.41 3.96 11.29
N ARG A 347 -1.14 3.21 10.22
CA ARG A 347 -2.16 2.79 9.25
C ARG A 347 -3.21 1.86 9.85
N PRO A 348 -2.85 0.78 10.58
CA PRO A 348 -3.84 -0.02 11.30
C PRO A 348 -4.66 0.79 12.31
N ALA A 349 -4.03 1.69 13.08
CA ALA A 349 -4.75 2.56 14.02
C ALA A 349 -5.73 3.50 13.29
N ARG A 350 -5.33 4.07 12.15
CA ARG A 350 -6.22 4.87 11.30
C ARG A 350 -7.41 4.06 10.78
N GLU A 351 -7.20 2.81 10.40
CA GLU A 351 -8.30 1.93 9.98
C GLU A 351 -9.32 1.70 11.11
N MET A 352 -8.87 1.64 12.37
CA MET A 352 -9.76 1.54 13.52
C MET A 352 -10.68 2.76 13.66
N LEU A 353 -10.23 3.98 13.28
CA LEU A 353 -11.08 5.18 13.32
C LEU A 353 -12.36 5.04 12.50
N PHE A 354 -12.29 4.34 11.38
CA PHE A 354 -13.47 4.11 10.54
C PHE A 354 -14.54 3.24 11.17
N THR A 355 -14.25 2.53 12.28
CA THR A 355 -15.27 1.77 13.01
C THR A 355 -16.27 2.68 13.73
N ALA A 356 -15.86 3.91 14.08
CA ALA A 356 -16.73 4.93 14.67
C ALA A 356 -17.54 5.74 13.63
N VAL A 357 -17.43 5.40 12.33
CA VAL A 357 -18.16 6.04 11.24
C VAL A 357 -19.32 5.14 10.83
N PRO A 358 -20.56 5.68 10.64
CA PRO A 358 -21.70 4.92 10.17
C PRO A 358 -21.39 4.15 8.88
N ARG A 359 -21.93 2.93 8.75
CA ARG A 359 -21.58 1.98 7.66
C ARG A 359 -21.67 2.62 6.28
N GLU A 360 -22.77 3.31 5.98
CA GLU A 360 -22.98 3.95 4.67
C GLU A 360 -21.94 5.04 4.38
N SER A 361 -21.73 5.95 5.33
CA SER A 361 -20.75 7.04 5.21
C SER A 361 -19.33 6.49 5.07
N ARG A 362 -18.99 5.40 5.78
CA ARG A 362 -17.70 4.74 5.71
C ARG A 362 -17.42 4.20 4.30
N PHE A 363 -18.36 3.46 3.70
CA PHE A 363 -18.18 2.91 2.35
C PHE A 363 -18.05 3.99 1.27
N LYS A 364 -18.76 5.11 1.42
CA LYS A 364 -18.71 6.23 0.48
C LYS A 364 -17.46 7.10 0.66
N SER A 365 -16.99 7.31 1.89
CA SER A 365 -15.88 8.22 2.20
C SER A 365 -14.50 7.55 2.13
N LYS A 366 -14.40 6.26 2.41
CA LYS A 366 -13.10 5.57 2.46
C LYS A 366 -12.35 5.61 1.13
N PRO A 367 -12.96 5.37 -0.06
CA PRO A 367 -12.28 5.53 -1.34
C PRO A 367 -11.80 6.97 -1.59
N VAL A 368 -12.53 7.98 -1.12
CA VAL A 368 -12.12 9.39 -1.23
C VAL A 368 -10.84 9.62 -0.41
N VAL A 369 -10.80 9.13 0.82
CA VAL A 369 -9.62 9.26 1.69
C VAL A 369 -8.43 8.47 1.14
N ASP A 370 -8.61 7.21 0.78
CA ASP A 370 -7.51 6.33 0.41
C ASP A 370 -6.95 6.58 -1.00
N VAL A 371 -7.74 7.17 -1.91
CA VAL A 371 -7.29 7.46 -3.28
C VAL A 371 -7.12 8.96 -3.49
N ALA A 372 -8.21 9.76 -3.36
CA ALA A 372 -8.14 11.17 -3.71
C ALA A 372 -7.25 11.97 -2.74
N ILE A 373 -7.39 11.77 -1.42
CA ILE A 373 -6.58 12.49 -0.43
C ILE A 373 -5.13 11.99 -0.43
N TYR A 374 -4.91 10.67 -0.50
CA TYR A 374 -3.55 10.11 -0.47
C TYR A 374 -2.77 10.52 -1.73
N ARG A 375 -3.30 10.23 -2.93
CA ARG A 375 -2.62 10.53 -4.20
C ARG A 375 -2.59 12.01 -4.52
N GLY A 376 -3.69 12.74 -4.20
CA GLY A 376 -3.73 14.19 -4.31
C GLY A 376 -2.73 14.85 -3.35
N GLY A 377 -2.58 14.31 -2.14
CA GLY A 377 -1.57 14.73 -1.19
C GLY A 377 -0.15 14.57 -1.72
N ASP A 378 0.19 13.41 -2.29
CA ASP A 378 1.50 13.20 -2.93
C ASP A 378 1.75 14.24 -4.03
N ALA A 379 0.77 14.51 -4.90
CA ALA A 379 0.90 15.50 -5.98
C ALA A 379 1.06 16.93 -5.45
N ILE A 380 0.24 17.33 -4.48
CA ILE A 380 0.28 18.68 -3.87
C ILE A 380 1.62 18.91 -3.15
N TRP A 381 2.01 17.98 -2.28
CA TRP A 381 3.23 18.13 -1.49
C TRP A 381 4.51 17.94 -2.32
N GLY A 382 4.46 17.10 -3.36
CA GLY A 382 5.54 17.02 -4.34
C GLY A 382 5.74 18.32 -5.08
N SER A 383 4.65 18.99 -5.49
CA SER A 383 4.70 20.30 -6.14
C SER A 383 5.17 21.40 -5.20
N ALA A 384 4.70 21.38 -3.95
CA ALA A 384 5.14 22.33 -2.93
C ALA A 384 6.63 22.15 -2.61
N PHE A 385 7.11 20.90 -2.49
CA PHE A 385 8.53 20.62 -2.27
C PHE A 385 9.39 21.16 -3.41
N ALA A 386 9.04 20.84 -4.65
CA ALA A 386 9.78 21.30 -5.84
C ALA A 386 9.81 22.84 -5.93
N LEU A 387 8.68 23.50 -5.64
CA LEU A 387 8.63 24.96 -5.62
C LEU A 387 9.57 25.55 -4.55
N LEU A 388 9.59 24.99 -3.36
CA LEU A 388 10.40 25.47 -2.26
C LEU A 388 11.91 25.20 -2.48
N THR A 389 12.27 24.08 -3.07
CA THR A 389 13.67 23.71 -3.32
C THR A 389 14.19 24.27 -4.64
N ASP A 390 13.58 23.92 -5.77
CA ASP A 390 14.06 24.30 -7.09
C ASP A 390 13.67 25.76 -7.43
N GLY A 391 12.51 26.25 -6.92
CA GLY A 391 12.02 27.61 -7.18
C GLY A 391 12.58 28.65 -6.20
N VAL A 392 12.49 28.41 -4.89
CA VAL A 392 12.92 29.36 -3.84
C VAL A 392 14.37 29.12 -3.41
N GLY A 393 14.92 27.92 -3.64
CA GLY A 393 16.29 27.56 -3.29
C GLY A 393 16.47 27.12 -1.83
N LEU A 394 15.41 26.65 -1.16
CA LEU A 394 15.53 26.17 0.21
C LEU A 394 16.35 24.87 0.26
N GLY A 395 17.37 24.86 1.10
CA GLY A 395 18.19 23.66 1.32
C GLY A 395 17.55 22.68 2.31
N MET A 396 18.16 21.48 2.41
CA MET A 396 17.69 20.37 3.24
C MET A 396 17.39 20.77 4.69
N ALA A 397 18.23 21.57 5.32
CA ALA A 397 18.02 22.00 6.71
C ALA A 397 16.71 22.80 6.88
N ALA A 398 16.43 23.75 5.98
CA ALA A 398 15.18 24.52 5.99
C ALA A 398 13.96 23.65 5.73
N MET A 399 14.09 22.71 4.78
CA MET A 399 13.05 21.75 4.47
C MET A 399 12.78 20.80 5.64
N ALA A 400 13.82 20.29 6.31
CA ALA A 400 13.69 19.47 7.51
C ALA A 400 13.01 20.24 8.66
N GLY A 401 13.37 21.51 8.89
CA GLY A 401 12.72 22.36 9.86
C GLY A 401 11.23 22.59 9.56
N THR A 402 10.88 22.87 8.31
CA THR A 402 9.48 22.96 7.86
C THR A 402 8.73 21.65 8.10
N GLY A 403 9.36 20.52 7.77
CA GLY A 403 8.83 19.19 8.02
C GLY A 403 8.59 18.91 9.51
N ALA A 404 9.48 19.38 10.40
CA ALA A 404 9.31 19.23 11.85
C ALA A 404 8.06 19.96 12.36
N VAL A 405 7.77 21.17 11.85
CA VAL A 405 6.53 21.91 12.17
C VAL A 405 5.30 21.14 11.68
N ILE A 406 5.33 20.64 10.44
CA ILE A 406 4.24 19.82 9.88
C ILE A 406 4.03 18.55 10.73
N ALA A 407 5.10 17.90 11.16
CA ALA A 407 5.03 16.71 12.01
C ALA A 407 4.42 17.00 13.39
N ALA A 408 4.68 18.16 13.98
CA ALA A 408 4.06 18.61 15.22
C ALA A 408 2.54 18.81 15.05
N ILE A 409 2.11 19.46 13.96
CA ILE A 409 0.68 19.62 13.62
C ILE A 409 0.04 18.24 13.39
N TRP A 410 0.74 17.32 12.71
CA TRP A 410 0.29 15.96 12.48
C TRP A 410 0.11 15.20 13.80
N ALA A 411 1.04 15.33 14.74
CA ALA A 411 0.96 14.74 16.07
C ALA A 411 -0.25 15.27 16.88
N ALA A 412 -0.44 16.59 16.86
CA ALA A 412 -1.59 17.22 17.52
C ALA A 412 -2.93 16.76 16.91
N ASN A 413 -3.02 16.71 15.58
CA ASN A 413 -4.21 16.17 14.90
C ASN A 413 -4.44 14.68 15.24
N GLY A 414 -3.39 13.87 15.29
CA GLY A 414 -3.48 12.46 15.66
C GLY A 414 -3.99 12.26 17.09
N ALA A 415 -3.47 13.04 18.04
CA ALA A 415 -3.95 13.01 19.44
C ALA A 415 -5.42 13.45 19.54
N ALA A 416 -5.81 14.52 18.87
CA ALA A 416 -7.19 15.02 18.86
C ALA A 416 -8.16 13.98 18.24
N LEU A 417 -7.77 13.33 17.14
CA LEU A 417 -8.52 12.24 16.52
C LEU A 417 -8.71 11.06 17.47
N GLY A 418 -7.65 10.67 18.18
CA GLY A 418 -7.72 9.58 19.16
C GLY A 418 -8.71 9.89 20.28
N VAL A 419 -8.67 11.10 20.85
CA VAL A 419 -9.63 11.56 21.86
C VAL A 419 -11.06 11.58 21.30
N ALA A 420 -11.24 12.09 20.09
CA ALA A 420 -12.57 12.12 19.45
C ALA A 420 -13.11 10.70 19.19
N PHE A 421 -12.25 9.76 18.83
CA PHE A 421 -12.60 8.36 18.64
C PHE A 421 -13.05 7.72 19.97
N GLU A 422 -12.28 7.87 21.03
CA GLU A 422 -12.59 7.30 22.34
C GLU A 422 -13.92 7.85 22.89
N ARG A 423 -14.16 9.16 22.75
CA ARG A 423 -15.47 9.76 23.12
C ARG A 423 -16.63 9.16 22.34
N LYS A 424 -16.47 8.96 21.04
CA LYS A 424 -17.54 8.37 20.19
C LYS A 424 -17.81 6.90 20.51
N THR A 425 -16.82 6.17 20.99
CA THR A 425 -16.96 4.75 21.33
C THR A 425 -17.36 4.49 22.77
N SER A 426 -17.09 5.43 23.69
CA SER A 426 -17.49 5.36 25.10
C SER A 426 -18.98 5.70 25.33
N PHE A 427 -19.62 6.43 24.40
CA PHE A 427 -21.06 6.72 24.43
C PHE A 427 -21.71 6.07 23.20
N PRO A 428 -22.07 4.76 23.25
CA PRO A 428 -22.94 4.21 22.23
C PRO A 428 -24.26 4.96 22.29
N ALA A 429 -24.74 5.43 21.12
CA ALA A 429 -25.94 6.24 21.01
C ALA A 429 -27.14 5.61 21.74
N SER A 430 -27.46 6.13 22.91
CA SER A 430 -28.72 5.87 23.64
C SER A 430 -29.91 6.53 22.95
N ASP A 431 -29.69 7.30 21.88
CA ASP A 431 -30.73 8.08 21.22
C ASP A 431 -31.48 7.37 20.07
N SER A 432 -31.08 6.13 19.71
CA SER A 432 -31.81 5.37 18.69
C SER A 432 -32.93 4.47 19.24
N LEU A 433 -33.12 4.42 20.56
CA LEU A 433 -34.23 3.69 21.20
C LEU A 433 -35.40 4.61 21.63
N ALA A 434 -35.22 5.92 21.54
CA ALA A 434 -36.28 6.87 21.95
C ALA A 434 -37.25 7.23 20.80
N GLU A 435 -36.94 6.98 19.54
CA GLU A 435 -37.82 7.27 18.40
C GLU A 435 -38.70 6.10 17.93
N GLY A 436 -38.59 4.93 18.59
CA GLY A 436 -39.32 3.71 18.23
C GLY A 436 -40.58 3.42 19.04
N PHE A 437 -40.96 4.25 20.02
CA PHE A 437 -42.12 4.02 20.88
C PHE A 437 -43.07 5.21 20.96
N GLY A 438 -43.43 5.80 19.87
CA GLY A 438 -44.36 6.88 19.85
C GLY A 438 -45.15 6.98 18.54
N ASP A 439 -45.92 5.96 18.17
CA ASP A 439 -47.15 6.10 17.41
C ASP A 439 -47.89 4.74 17.29
N GLU A 440 -48.53 4.31 18.37
CA GLU A 440 -49.68 3.42 18.33
C GLU A 440 -50.66 3.86 19.43
N ARG A 441 -51.46 4.86 19.15
CA ARG A 441 -52.80 5.03 19.72
C ARG A 441 -53.74 5.72 18.72
#